data_9c8aaa7783ff8c156ac8d1cdbc780050
#
_entry.id   9c8aaa7783ff8c156ac8d1cdbc780050
#
_cell.length_a   1.000
_cell.length_b   1.000
_cell.length_c   1.000
_cell.angle_alpha   90.00
_cell.angle_beta   90.00
_cell.angle_gamma   90.00
#
_symmetry.space_group_name_H-M   'P 1'
#
loop_
_entity.id
_entity.type
_entity.pdbx_description
1 polymer ?
#
loop_
_entity_poly.entity_id
_entity_poly.type
_entity_poly.pdbx_seq_one_letter_code
_entity_poly.pdbx_strand_id
1 'polypeptide(L)'
;MFQKMVGRLREQEILTDALNSHRSELIAIYGRRRIGKTYLVRTFFDKQIIFSFTGLSNGKRSNQIKNFMLKLNEVTNNFKGDKQPNDWLEAFSYLKIFFKGIKESKKKKVIFIDEFPWVDSHKSGFLFAFENFWNDYCTTRSDLIVVVCGSAASYMVKKIVN
;
A
#
# COMPACT_ATOMS: atom_id res chain seq x y z
N MET A 1 14.08 0.84 -19.75
CA MET A 1 15.39 0.38 -19.25
C MET A 1 15.17 -0.22 -17.87
N PHE A 2 15.45 -1.51 -17.73
CA PHE A 2 15.37 -2.15 -16.41
C PHE A 2 16.57 -1.67 -15.58
N GLN A 3 16.31 -0.90 -14.54
CA GLN A 3 17.34 -0.56 -13.58
C GLN A 3 17.65 -1.85 -12.78
N LYS A 4 18.81 -2.44 -13.03
CA LYS A 4 19.23 -3.66 -12.35
C LYS A 4 19.51 -3.32 -10.88
N MET A 5 18.71 -3.87 -9.99
CA MET A 5 18.94 -3.75 -8.55
C MET A 5 20.19 -4.52 -8.17
N VAL A 6 21.13 -3.85 -7.50
CA VAL A 6 22.38 -4.45 -7.03
C VAL A 6 22.30 -4.58 -5.50
N GLY A 7 22.59 -5.77 -5.01
CA GLY A 7 22.52 -6.06 -3.56
C GLY A 7 21.14 -6.46 -3.06
N ARG A 8 20.96 -6.56 -1.75
CA ARG A 8 19.71 -6.94 -1.07
C ARG A 8 19.09 -8.25 -1.57
N LEU A 9 19.93 -9.27 -1.79
CA LEU A 9 19.50 -10.54 -2.37
C LEU A 9 18.39 -11.22 -1.53
N ARG A 10 18.51 -11.19 -0.21
CA ARG A 10 17.53 -11.80 0.69
C ARG A 10 16.16 -11.13 0.57
N GLU A 11 16.14 -9.81 0.56
CA GLU A 11 14.91 -9.03 0.38
C GLU A 11 14.29 -9.29 -0.99
N GLN A 12 15.09 -9.36 -2.04
CA GLN A 12 14.62 -9.69 -3.38
C GLN A 12 14.02 -11.09 -3.46
N GLU A 13 14.59 -12.08 -2.75
CA GLU A 13 14.01 -13.43 -2.66
C GLU A 13 12.61 -13.42 -2.05
N ILE A 14 12.42 -12.72 -0.95
CA ILE A 14 11.11 -12.58 -0.29
C ILE A 14 10.09 -11.95 -1.25
N LEU A 15 10.47 -10.88 -1.94
CA LEU A 15 9.60 -10.20 -2.89
C LEU A 15 9.29 -11.09 -4.11
N THR A 16 10.26 -11.88 -4.56
CA THR A 16 10.08 -12.86 -5.65
C THR A 16 9.11 -13.97 -5.24
N ASP A 17 9.22 -14.48 -4.02
CA ASP A 17 8.30 -15.49 -3.48
C ASP A 17 6.87 -14.95 -3.44
N ALA A 18 6.69 -13.69 -3.06
CA ALA A 18 5.38 -13.04 -3.09
C ALA A 18 4.81 -12.93 -4.50
N LEU A 19 5.64 -12.62 -5.50
CA LEU A 19 5.21 -12.59 -6.90
C LEU A 19 4.74 -13.96 -7.41
N ASN A 20 5.35 -15.03 -6.93
CA ASN A 20 5.06 -16.40 -7.33
C ASN A 20 3.98 -17.06 -6.44
N SER A 21 3.53 -16.40 -5.41
CA SER A 21 2.52 -16.92 -4.50
C SER A 21 1.15 -17.04 -5.18
N HIS A 22 0.37 -18.04 -4.79
CA HIS A 22 -1.00 -18.25 -5.27
C HIS A 22 -2.06 -17.62 -4.36
N ARG A 23 -1.65 -16.73 -3.47
CA ARG A 23 -2.54 -16.03 -2.54
C ARG A 23 -2.16 -14.55 -2.44
N SER A 24 -3.04 -13.75 -1.84
CA SER A 24 -2.69 -12.38 -1.48
C SER A 24 -1.55 -12.36 -0.46
N GLU A 25 -0.69 -11.37 -0.57
CA GLU A 25 0.45 -11.21 0.34
C GLU A 25 0.45 -9.81 0.94
N LEU A 26 0.73 -9.73 2.23
CA LEU A 26 0.97 -8.48 2.95
C LEU A 26 2.43 -8.43 3.38
N ILE A 27 3.16 -7.45 2.85
CA ILE A 27 4.60 -7.31 3.10
C ILE A 27 4.83 -6.02 3.87
N ALA A 28 5.48 -6.11 5.01
CA ALA A 28 5.92 -4.96 5.79
C ALA A 28 7.44 -4.80 5.66
N ILE A 29 7.88 -3.62 5.20
CA ILE A 29 9.29 -3.26 5.09
C ILE A 29 9.57 -2.11 6.06
N TYR A 30 10.46 -2.34 6.99
CA TYR A 30 10.78 -1.34 8.01
C TYR A 30 12.29 -1.29 8.30
N GLY A 31 12.71 -0.19 8.89
CA GLY A 31 14.10 0.09 9.18
C GLY A 31 14.38 1.58 9.14
N ARG A 32 15.63 1.96 9.31
CA ARG A 32 16.06 3.36 9.35
C ARG A 32 15.65 4.13 8.08
N ARG A 33 15.46 5.44 8.23
CA ARG A 33 15.31 6.34 7.09
C ARG A 33 16.49 6.25 6.14
N ARG A 34 16.27 6.52 4.87
CA ARG A 34 17.30 6.64 3.82
C ARG A 34 18.11 5.37 3.56
N ILE A 35 17.63 4.20 3.98
CA ILE A 35 18.24 2.90 3.60
C ILE A 35 17.71 2.32 2.30
N GLY A 36 16.88 3.08 1.57
CA GLY A 36 16.39 2.69 0.26
C GLY A 36 15.17 1.76 0.24
N LYS A 37 14.32 1.75 1.28
CA LYS A 37 13.08 0.96 1.31
C LYS A 37 12.14 1.28 0.15
N THR A 38 11.85 2.56 -0.03
CA THR A 38 10.98 3.05 -1.12
C THR A 38 11.56 2.70 -2.49
N TYR A 39 12.86 2.90 -2.66
CA TYR A 39 13.58 2.55 -3.88
C TYR A 39 13.48 1.05 -4.19
N LEU A 40 13.68 0.20 -3.19
CA LEU A 40 13.56 -1.25 -3.33
C LEU A 40 12.18 -1.64 -3.89
N VAL A 41 11.11 -1.14 -3.27
CA VAL A 41 9.74 -1.47 -3.69
C VAL A 41 9.45 -0.95 -5.09
N ARG A 42 9.75 0.32 -5.35
CA ARG A 42 9.47 0.94 -6.65
C ARG A 42 10.27 0.32 -7.79
N THR A 43 11.51 -0.08 -7.53
CA THR A 43 12.35 -0.72 -8.54
C THR A 43 11.93 -2.17 -8.77
N PHE A 44 11.68 -2.91 -7.70
CA PHE A 44 11.33 -4.33 -7.81
C PHE A 44 9.93 -4.54 -8.43
N PHE A 45 8.94 -3.77 -7.99
CA PHE A 45 7.55 -3.88 -8.44
C PHE A 45 7.14 -2.83 -9.48
N ASP A 46 8.07 -2.24 -10.18
CA ASP A 46 7.83 -1.12 -11.11
C ASP A 46 6.58 -1.29 -11.99
N LYS A 47 6.43 -2.46 -12.60
CA LYS A 47 5.31 -2.75 -13.50
C LYS A 47 4.05 -3.28 -12.80
N GLN A 48 4.15 -3.69 -11.57
CA GLN A 48 3.05 -4.29 -10.82
C GLN A 48 2.30 -3.28 -9.94
N ILE A 49 2.91 -2.14 -9.61
CA ILE A 49 2.27 -1.13 -8.76
C ILE A 49 1.10 -0.49 -9.52
N ILE A 50 -0.11 -0.79 -9.06
CA ILE A 50 -1.36 -0.24 -9.63
C ILE A 50 -1.81 1.00 -8.86
N PHE A 51 -1.59 1.00 -7.54
CA PHE A 51 -1.94 2.11 -6.68
C PHE A 51 -0.85 2.31 -5.62
N SER A 52 -0.47 3.56 -5.40
CA SER A 52 0.46 3.89 -4.31
C SER A 52 0.19 5.29 -3.77
N PHE A 53 0.43 5.46 -2.48
CA PHE A 53 0.48 6.79 -1.88
C PHE A 53 1.48 6.79 -0.71
N THR A 54 1.91 7.99 -0.35
CA THR A 54 2.87 8.22 0.72
C THR A 54 2.22 9.04 1.82
N GLY A 55 2.33 8.59 3.07
CA GLY A 55 1.85 9.35 4.22
C GLY A 55 2.51 10.73 4.32
N LEU A 56 1.78 11.70 4.82
CA LEU A 56 2.24 13.06 5.02
C LEU A 56 2.76 13.23 6.45
N SER A 57 4.00 13.67 6.58
CA SER A 57 4.59 13.98 7.90
C SER A 57 3.75 15.04 8.60
N ASN A 58 3.33 14.77 9.85
CA ASN A 58 2.48 15.65 10.64
C ASN A 58 1.13 16.02 10.00
N GLY A 59 0.71 15.28 8.98
CA GLY A 59 -0.58 15.49 8.34
C GLY A 59 -1.74 15.03 9.24
N LYS A 60 -2.79 15.85 9.31
CA LYS A 60 -4.04 15.47 9.97
C LYS A 60 -4.78 14.42 9.14
N ARG A 61 -5.74 13.73 9.74
CA ARG A 61 -6.58 12.74 9.05
C ARG A 61 -7.15 13.25 7.72
N SER A 62 -7.69 14.44 7.71
CA SER A 62 -8.28 15.04 6.49
C SER A 62 -7.26 15.23 5.37
N ASN A 63 -6.03 15.63 5.69
CA ASN A 63 -4.95 15.78 4.71
C ASN A 63 -4.50 14.42 4.17
N GLN A 64 -4.41 13.41 5.03
CA GLN A 64 -4.03 12.05 4.63
C GLN A 64 -5.08 11.46 3.68
N ILE A 65 -6.36 11.60 4.01
CA ILE A 65 -7.46 11.13 3.17
C ILE A 65 -7.48 11.87 1.83
N LYS A 66 -7.30 13.18 1.84
CA LYS A 66 -7.20 13.98 0.61
C LYS A 66 -6.06 13.51 -0.28
N ASN A 67 -4.88 13.28 0.30
CA ASN A 67 -3.72 12.76 -0.42
C ASN A 67 -4.01 11.39 -1.04
N PHE A 68 -4.62 10.50 -0.29
CA PHE A 68 -5.05 9.19 -0.78
C PHE A 68 -6.00 9.33 -1.98
N MET A 69 -7.01 10.18 -1.86
CA MET A 69 -8.00 10.38 -2.93
C MET A 69 -7.40 11.02 -4.19
N LEU A 70 -6.46 11.95 -4.03
CA LEU A 70 -5.74 12.52 -5.17
C LEU A 70 -4.99 11.43 -5.95
N LYS A 71 -4.34 10.50 -5.24
CA LYS A 71 -3.65 9.37 -5.88
C LYS A 71 -4.63 8.39 -6.53
N LEU A 72 -5.75 8.14 -5.91
CA LEU A 72 -6.78 7.28 -6.49
C LEU A 72 -7.37 7.90 -7.77
N ASN A 73 -7.59 9.21 -7.78
CA ASN A 73 -8.08 9.93 -8.96
C ASN A 73 -7.08 9.88 -10.12
N GLU A 74 -5.77 9.93 -9.84
CA GLU A 74 -4.74 9.81 -10.87
C GLU A 74 -4.82 8.46 -11.63
N VAL A 75 -5.13 7.37 -10.94
CA VAL A 75 -5.17 6.04 -11.55
C VAL A 75 -6.54 5.66 -12.13
N THR A 76 -7.59 6.33 -11.71
CA THR A 76 -8.96 6.02 -12.18
C THR A 76 -9.37 6.83 -13.41
N ASN A 77 -8.67 7.91 -13.73
CA ASN A 77 -8.94 8.86 -14.83
C ASN A 77 -10.36 9.46 -14.87
N ASN A 78 -11.30 9.02 -14.05
CA ASN A 78 -12.71 9.39 -14.10
C ASN A 78 -13.41 9.36 -12.75
N PHE A 79 -12.66 9.36 -11.65
CA PHE A 79 -13.32 9.39 -10.35
C PHE A 79 -13.88 10.80 -10.13
N LYS A 80 -15.04 11.06 -10.71
CA LYS A 80 -15.87 12.26 -10.44
C LYS A 80 -16.56 12.12 -9.09
N GLY A 81 -15.79 11.79 -8.06
CA GLY A 81 -16.24 11.91 -6.70
C GLY A 81 -15.87 13.29 -6.20
N ASP A 82 -16.72 14.27 -6.45
CA ASP A 82 -16.55 15.63 -5.89
C ASP A 82 -16.64 15.63 -4.36
N LYS A 83 -16.85 14.46 -3.76
CA LYS A 83 -17.07 14.32 -2.34
C LYS A 83 -15.88 13.65 -1.66
N GLN A 84 -15.23 14.41 -0.79
CA GLN A 84 -14.19 13.90 0.11
C GLN A 84 -14.80 12.82 1.01
N PRO A 85 -14.16 11.63 1.15
CA PRO A 85 -14.60 10.62 2.10
C PRO A 85 -14.64 11.17 3.54
N ASN A 86 -15.64 10.74 4.31
CA ASN A 86 -15.80 11.19 5.68
C ASN A 86 -14.77 10.54 6.62
N ASP A 87 -14.32 9.34 6.28
CA ASP A 87 -13.38 8.56 7.08
C ASP A 87 -12.58 7.57 6.21
N TRP A 88 -11.67 6.84 6.85
CA TRP A 88 -10.83 5.86 6.18
C TRP A 88 -11.60 4.63 5.69
N LEU A 89 -12.68 4.24 6.36
CA LEU A 89 -13.53 3.14 5.87
C LEU A 89 -14.13 3.48 4.50
N GLU A 90 -14.64 4.70 4.36
CA GLU A 90 -15.17 5.17 3.09
C GLU A 90 -14.07 5.32 2.03
N ALA A 91 -12.91 5.85 2.40
CA ALA A 91 -11.77 5.96 1.49
C ALA A 91 -11.34 4.60 0.93
N PHE A 92 -11.19 3.59 1.79
CA PHE A 92 -10.86 2.24 1.35
C PHE A 92 -11.99 1.58 0.54
N SER A 93 -13.23 1.94 0.77
CA SER A 93 -14.33 1.44 -0.07
C SER A 93 -14.19 1.87 -1.53
N TYR A 94 -13.70 3.07 -1.77
CA TYR A 94 -13.41 3.54 -3.13
C TYR A 94 -12.25 2.78 -3.76
N LEU A 95 -11.21 2.48 -3.01
CA LEU A 95 -10.10 1.65 -3.49
C LEU A 95 -10.58 0.24 -3.85
N LYS A 96 -11.44 -0.34 -3.02
CA LYS A 96 -12.08 -1.63 -3.27
C LYS A 96 -12.89 -1.62 -4.57
N ILE A 97 -13.71 -0.59 -4.80
CA ILE A 97 -14.47 -0.42 -6.04
C ILE A 97 -13.56 -0.36 -7.24
N PHE A 98 -12.47 0.39 -7.15
CA PHE A 98 -11.47 0.48 -8.21
C PHE A 98 -10.89 -0.90 -8.57
N PHE A 99 -10.44 -1.67 -7.58
CA PHE A 99 -9.89 -3.00 -7.81
C PHE A 99 -10.93 -4.02 -8.29
N LYS A 100 -12.19 -3.91 -7.88
CA LYS A 100 -13.28 -4.74 -8.40
C LYS A 100 -13.52 -4.55 -9.91
N GLY A 101 -13.19 -3.38 -10.44
CA GLY A 101 -13.22 -3.10 -11.86
C GLY A 101 -12.04 -3.71 -12.63
N ILE A 102 -11.04 -4.23 -11.96
CA ILE A 102 -9.88 -4.89 -12.57
C ILE A 102 -10.02 -6.39 -12.41
N LYS A 103 -10.07 -7.10 -13.55
CA LYS A 103 -10.21 -8.56 -13.54
C LYS A 103 -9.04 -9.23 -12.83
N GLU A 104 -9.35 -10.15 -11.93
CA GLU A 104 -8.35 -10.99 -11.29
C GLU A 104 -7.59 -11.82 -12.35
N SER A 105 -6.28 -11.94 -12.19
CA SER A 105 -5.42 -12.63 -13.14
C SER A 105 -4.21 -13.26 -12.42
N LYS A 106 -3.42 -14.04 -13.15
CA LYS A 106 -2.16 -14.59 -12.61
C LYS A 106 -1.09 -13.52 -12.36
N LYS A 107 -1.21 -12.35 -13.01
CA LYS A 107 -0.27 -11.24 -12.79
C LYS A 107 -0.60 -10.52 -11.48
N LYS A 108 0.36 -10.49 -10.58
CA LYS A 108 0.22 -9.76 -9.32
C LYS A 108 0.05 -8.27 -9.54
N LYS A 109 -0.78 -7.67 -8.72
CA LYS A 109 -1.04 -6.24 -8.66
C LYS A 109 -0.66 -5.74 -7.27
N VAL A 110 0.14 -4.70 -7.22
CA VAL A 110 0.69 -4.19 -5.97
C VAL A 110 -0.01 -2.90 -5.55
N ILE A 111 -0.42 -2.87 -4.30
CA ILE A 111 -0.82 -1.67 -3.58
C ILE A 111 0.35 -1.30 -2.68
N PHE A 112 0.92 -0.10 -2.85
CA PHE A 112 2.07 0.35 -2.08
C PHE A 112 1.73 1.55 -1.21
N ILE A 113 1.86 1.40 0.11
CA ILE A 113 1.65 2.47 1.08
C ILE A 113 3.00 2.78 1.74
N ASP A 114 3.57 3.91 1.38
CA ASP A 114 4.83 4.38 1.94
C ASP A 114 4.59 5.31 3.13
N GLU A 115 5.55 5.35 4.05
CA GLU A 115 5.42 6.09 5.31
C GLU A 115 4.12 5.77 6.05
N PHE A 116 3.81 4.50 6.14
CA PHE A 116 2.60 3.95 6.75
C PHE A 116 2.35 4.52 8.17
N PRO A 117 3.36 4.62 9.06
CA PRO A 117 3.14 5.20 10.39
C PRO A 117 2.65 6.65 10.37
N TRP A 118 3.01 7.43 9.34
CA TRP A 118 2.54 8.81 9.23
C TRP A 118 1.06 8.90 8.86
N VAL A 119 0.55 7.91 8.11
CA VAL A 119 -0.87 7.85 7.74
C VAL A 119 -1.75 7.61 8.96
N ASP A 120 -1.28 6.77 9.89
CA ASP A 120 -1.98 6.44 11.13
C ASP A 120 -1.84 7.57 12.17
N SER A 121 -2.38 8.74 11.84
CA SER A 121 -2.40 9.88 12.74
C SER A 121 -3.30 9.62 13.95
N HIS A 122 -3.14 10.43 15.00
CA HIS A 122 -3.86 10.25 16.25
C HIS A 122 -5.39 10.16 16.03
N LYS A 123 -5.99 9.10 16.58
CA LYS A 123 -7.45 8.83 16.50
C LYS A 123 -8.01 8.89 15.06
N SER A 124 -7.18 8.58 14.07
CA SER A 124 -7.60 8.66 12.66
C SER A 124 -8.52 7.53 12.20
N GLY A 125 -8.45 6.37 12.88
CA GLY A 125 -9.14 5.17 12.44
C GLY A 125 -8.51 4.50 11.22
N PHE A 126 -7.31 4.92 10.81
CA PHE A 126 -6.65 4.39 9.62
C PHE A 126 -6.31 2.91 9.75
N LEU A 127 -5.65 2.52 10.83
CA LEU A 127 -5.25 1.12 11.02
C LEU A 127 -6.46 0.19 11.07
N PHE A 128 -7.51 0.58 11.76
CA PHE A 128 -8.77 -0.15 11.80
C PHE A 128 -9.37 -0.35 10.40
N ALA A 129 -9.42 0.71 9.61
CA ALA A 129 -9.95 0.66 8.24
C ALA A 129 -9.04 -0.15 7.29
N PHE A 130 -7.73 -0.05 7.46
CA PHE A 130 -6.75 -0.84 6.71
C PHE A 130 -6.90 -2.34 7.01
N GLU A 131 -6.98 -2.72 8.27
CA GLU A 131 -7.19 -4.11 8.67
C GLU A 131 -8.51 -4.67 8.10
N ASN A 132 -9.57 -3.89 8.13
CA ASN A 132 -10.84 -4.27 7.52
C ASN A 132 -10.71 -4.46 6.00
N PHE A 133 -10.06 -3.54 5.30
CA PHE A 133 -9.81 -3.66 3.87
C PHE A 133 -9.01 -4.91 3.53
N TRP A 134 -7.97 -5.20 4.31
CA TRP A 134 -7.16 -6.40 4.13
C TRP A 134 -7.99 -7.66 4.37
N ASN A 135 -8.61 -7.78 5.53
CA ASN A 135 -9.32 -9.00 5.94
C ASN A 135 -10.58 -9.26 5.10
N ASP A 136 -11.33 -8.21 4.77
CA ASP A 136 -12.61 -8.34 4.06
C ASP A 136 -12.43 -8.48 2.56
N TYR A 137 -11.44 -7.83 1.98
CA TYR A 137 -11.29 -7.75 0.53
C TYR A 137 -10.00 -8.35 -0.01
N CYS A 138 -8.83 -7.90 0.45
CA CYS A 138 -7.56 -8.31 -0.16
C CYS A 138 -7.35 -9.82 -0.10
N THR A 139 -7.77 -10.46 0.98
CA THR A 139 -7.65 -11.92 1.16
C THR A 139 -8.53 -12.72 0.20
N THR A 140 -9.52 -12.09 -0.42
CA THR A 140 -10.40 -12.75 -1.41
C THR A 140 -9.80 -12.77 -2.81
N ARG A 141 -8.69 -12.08 -3.04
CA ARG A 141 -8.04 -11.96 -4.35
C ARG A 141 -6.61 -12.50 -4.30
N SER A 142 -6.35 -13.57 -5.04
CA SER A 142 -5.02 -14.19 -5.10
C SER A 142 -3.96 -13.33 -5.79
N ASP A 143 -4.36 -12.33 -6.54
CA ASP A 143 -3.48 -11.48 -7.35
C ASP A 143 -3.04 -10.17 -6.67
N LEU A 144 -3.40 -9.94 -5.40
CA LEU A 144 -3.00 -8.73 -4.69
C LEU A 144 -1.76 -8.94 -3.81
N ILE A 145 -0.85 -7.98 -3.89
CA ILE A 145 0.24 -7.79 -2.93
C ILE A 145 0.07 -6.40 -2.33
N VAL A 146 -0.05 -6.32 -1.02
CA VAL A 146 -0.02 -5.03 -0.31
C VAL A 146 1.34 -4.88 0.35
N VAL A 147 2.06 -3.81 -0.01
CA VAL A 147 3.36 -3.49 0.56
C VAL A 147 3.22 -2.22 1.40
N VAL A 148 3.62 -2.30 2.64
CA VAL A 148 3.65 -1.17 3.56
C VAL A 148 5.07 -0.89 4.00
N CYS A 149 5.50 0.34 3.94
CA CYS A 149 6.83 0.78 4.37
C CYS A 149 6.75 1.80 5.49
N GLY A 150 7.71 1.75 6.39
CA GLY A 150 7.84 2.73 7.46
C GLY A 150 9.22 2.72 8.10
N SER A 151 9.65 3.89 8.58
CA SER A 151 10.91 4.05 9.32
C SER A 151 10.75 3.88 10.83
N ALA A 152 9.52 3.93 11.35
CA ALA A 152 9.22 3.68 12.75
C ALA A 152 9.15 2.16 13.01
N ALA A 153 10.31 1.52 13.20
CA ALA A 153 10.40 0.06 13.34
C ALA A 153 9.53 -0.47 14.49
N SER A 154 9.50 0.20 15.63
CA SER A 154 8.66 -0.20 16.77
C SER A 154 7.18 -0.20 16.46
N TYR A 155 6.71 0.80 15.73
CA TYR A 155 5.33 0.85 15.24
C TYR A 155 5.04 -0.32 14.30
N MET A 156 5.89 -0.51 13.28
CA MET A 156 5.70 -1.53 12.26
C MET A 156 5.67 -2.93 12.88
N VAL A 157 6.58 -3.24 13.78
CA VAL A 157 6.61 -4.54 14.46
C VAL A 157 5.36 -4.73 15.32
N LYS A 158 5.01 -3.73 16.12
CA LYS A 158 3.89 -3.83 17.08
C LYS A 158 2.51 -3.87 16.41
N LYS A 159 2.31 -3.11 15.33
CA LYS A 159 1.00 -2.90 14.72
C LYS A 159 0.73 -3.74 13.47
N ILE A 160 1.76 -4.13 12.75
CA ILE A 160 1.62 -4.81 11.46
C ILE A 160 2.12 -6.25 11.52
N VAL A 161 3.27 -6.51 12.14
CA VAL A 161 3.91 -7.83 12.13
C VAL A 161 3.34 -8.75 13.21
N ASN A 162 2.97 -8.22 14.36
CA ASN A 162 2.36 -8.94 15.48
C ASN A 162 0.86 -8.73 15.49
#